data_1bf31e293f3708879cd6051c18c05293
#
_entry.id   1bf31e293f3708879cd6051c18c05293
#
_cell.length_a   1.000
_cell.length_b   1.000
_cell.length_c   1.000
_cell.angle_alpha   90.00
_cell.angle_beta   90.00
_cell.angle_gamma   90.00
#
_symmetry.space_group_name_H-M   'P 1'
#
loop_
_entity.id
_entity.type
_entity.pdbx_description
1 polymer ?
#
loop_
_entity_poly.entity_id
_entity_poly.type
_entity_poly.pdbx_seq_one_letter_code
_entity_poly.pdbx_strand_id
1 'polypeptide(L)'
;MMPRARAGRPSAQRNKRVEALAPLKAGPNYGEPALRELVRRDLVVIQPDWTIRDTLFTLNQAGVQAGVVADRPGAHLGVVTLHDLVEAITLKKAGLGDPCFTYMTAAPVTLPVDASVHRARVTMTRGRLSHLLLLESDGSLYNLLLPEDLPGFREGDAETLVERINLADNVDSMADAARAVRERGHELFANGMGVDALCNWMSGLNDLISIRVIELVADEFDLPPVSWCWMVFGSEGRLEQAFASDQDNGLIFLPENDSDTDRVRRAMLPFAQAVNNALDICGFLLCPGDIMAGNPVWCLSVREW
;
A
#
# COMPACT_ATOMS: atom_id res chain seq x y z
N MET A 1 41.92 -14.76 12.65
CA MET A 1 41.49 -14.37 11.31
C MET A 1 39.98 -14.20 11.39
N MET A 2 39.52 -12.99 11.68
CA MET A 2 38.07 -12.70 11.87
C MET A 2 37.42 -12.37 10.53
N PRO A 3 36.17 -12.80 10.24
CA PRO A 3 35.50 -12.44 9.02
C PRO A 3 35.00 -10.99 9.07
N ARG A 4 35.22 -10.25 7.99
CA ARG A 4 34.81 -8.86 7.79
C ARG A 4 33.28 -8.75 7.67
N ALA A 5 32.68 -7.85 8.47
CA ALA A 5 31.31 -7.42 8.35
C ALA A 5 31.05 -6.87 6.95
N ARG A 6 29.99 -7.34 6.30
CA ARG A 6 29.47 -6.76 5.05
C ARG A 6 28.77 -5.44 5.40
N ALA A 7 29.28 -4.35 4.84
CA ALA A 7 28.67 -3.03 4.92
C ALA A 7 27.30 -3.04 4.20
N GLY A 8 26.27 -2.54 4.90
CA GLY A 8 24.92 -2.37 4.36
C GLY A 8 24.91 -1.47 3.12
N ARG A 9 24.17 -1.84 2.10
CA ARG A 9 23.91 -1.02 0.92
C ARG A 9 22.99 0.16 1.28
N PRO A 10 23.22 1.37 0.74
CA PRO A 10 22.42 2.54 1.09
C PRO A 10 21.00 2.46 0.52
N SER A 11 20.04 2.97 1.29
CA SER A 11 18.58 2.98 1.11
C SER A 11 18.04 3.75 -0.13
N ALA A 12 18.90 4.21 -1.04
CA ALA A 12 18.51 5.05 -2.18
C ALA A 12 17.89 4.29 -3.38
N GLN A 13 17.88 2.95 -3.37
CA GLN A 13 17.29 2.16 -4.47
C GLN A 13 15.83 1.77 -4.27
N ARG A 14 15.22 2.02 -3.10
CA ARG A 14 13.82 1.67 -2.80
C ARG A 14 12.78 2.54 -3.52
N ASN A 15 13.09 3.80 -3.87
CA ASN A 15 12.12 4.72 -4.48
C ASN A 15 11.87 4.54 -5.98
N LYS A 16 12.65 3.73 -6.70
CA LYS A 16 12.47 3.55 -8.16
C LYS A 16 11.47 2.47 -8.57
N ARG A 17 10.99 1.63 -7.65
CA ARG A 17 10.03 0.56 -7.98
C ARG A 17 8.55 0.98 -7.95
N VAL A 18 8.23 2.15 -7.41
CA VAL A 18 6.82 2.63 -7.31
C VAL A 18 6.34 3.37 -8.57
N GLU A 19 7.24 3.80 -9.45
CA GLU A 19 6.91 4.60 -10.66
C GLU A 19 6.32 3.81 -11.84
N ALA A 20 6.20 2.49 -11.77
CA ALA A 20 5.83 1.66 -12.93
C ALA A 20 4.44 1.01 -12.85
N LEU A 21 3.56 1.41 -11.95
CA LEU A 21 2.19 0.91 -11.94
C LEU A 21 1.30 1.82 -12.77
N ALA A 22 1.00 1.39 -14.02
CA ALA A 22 -0.03 1.99 -14.84
C ALA A 22 -1.35 2.11 -14.05
N PRO A 23 -2.13 3.21 -14.24
CA PRO A 23 -3.38 3.39 -13.52
C PRO A 23 -4.34 2.22 -13.81
N LEU A 24 -4.66 1.44 -12.79
CA LEU A 24 -5.72 0.44 -12.86
C LEU A 24 -7.00 1.15 -13.30
N LYS A 25 -7.60 0.70 -14.40
CA LYS A 25 -8.90 1.17 -14.83
C LYS A 25 -9.90 0.97 -13.69
N ALA A 26 -10.72 1.98 -13.43
CA ALA A 26 -11.77 1.92 -12.41
C ALA A 26 -12.64 0.69 -12.66
N GLY A 27 -12.63 -0.26 -11.72
CA GLY A 27 -13.62 -1.33 -11.66
C GLY A 27 -14.99 -0.74 -11.25
N PRO A 28 -16.09 -1.44 -11.51
CA PRO A 28 -17.42 -0.97 -11.16
C PRO A 28 -17.54 -0.77 -9.63
N ASN A 29 -18.12 0.37 -9.25
CA ASN A 29 -18.36 0.74 -7.86
C ASN A 29 -19.55 -0.06 -7.35
N TYR A 30 -19.32 -1.13 -6.59
CA TYR A 30 -20.38 -1.96 -6.01
C TYR A 30 -20.83 -1.39 -4.65
N GLY A 31 -21.59 -0.31 -4.67
CA GLY A 31 -22.30 0.18 -3.47
C GLY A 31 -21.44 0.81 -2.37
N GLU A 32 -20.14 0.95 -2.56
CA GLU A 32 -19.30 1.74 -1.65
C GLU A 32 -19.52 3.25 -1.86
N PRO A 33 -19.52 4.07 -0.79
CA PRO A 33 -19.58 5.51 -0.94
C PRO A 33 -18.38 6.01 -1.75
N ALA A 34 -18.58 7.01 -2.59
CA ALA A 34 -17.49 7.67 -3.28
C ALA A 34 -16.59 8.40 -2.26
N LEU A 35 -15.30 8.54 -2.53
CA LEU A 35 -14.39 9.28 -1.63
C LEU A 35 -14.86 10.70 -1.37
N ARG A 36 -15.59 11.31 -2.32
CA ARG A 36 -16.28 12.61 -2.18
C ARG A 36 -17.20 12.66 -0.95
N GLU A 37 -17.88 11.59 -0.65
CA GLU A 37 -18.89 11.52 0.42
C GLU A 37 -18.25 11.35 1.80
N LEU A 38 -17.01 10.88 1.83
CA LEU A 38 -16.28 10.56 3.06
C LEU A 38 -15.56 11.77 3.63
N VAL A 39 -14.91 12.59 2.79
CA VAL A 39 -14.14 13.74 3.24
C VAL A 39 -15.05 14.95 3.39
N ARG A 40 -15.42 15.26 4.64
CA ARG A 40 -16.36 16.35 4.99
C ARG A 40 -15.71 17.55 5.66
N ARG A 41 -14.42 17.47 6.01
CA ARG A 41 -13.70 18.59 6.62
C ARG A 41 -13.27 19.61 5.58
N ASP A 42 -13.09 20.84 6.04
CA ASP A 42 -12.53 21.91 5.22
C ASP A 42 -11.05 21.60 4.90
N LEU A 43 -10.66 21.87 3.66
CA LEU A 43 -9.29 21.73 3.22
C LEU A 43 -8.44 22.87 3.82
N VAL A 44 -7.37 22.51 4.51
CA VAL A 44 -6.38 23.50 4.97
C VAL A 44 -5.38 23.76 3.86
N VAL A 45 -5.44 24.97 3.31
CA VAL A 45 -4.54 25.46 2.27
C VAL A 45 -3.44 26.33 2.92
N ILE A 46 -2.20 26.01 2.59
CA ILE A 46 -0.99 26.66 3.09
C ILE A 46 -0.36 27.42 1.93
N GLN A 47 -0.05 28.69 2.17
CA GLN A 47 0.63 29.51 1.15
C GLN A 47 2.11 29.11 1.07
N PRO A 48 2.71 29.08 -0.14
CA PRO A 48 4.10 28.64 -0.30
C PRO A 48 5.12 29.50 0.47
N ASP A 49 4.82 30.76 0.70
CA ASP A 49 5.67 31.73 1.41
C ASP A 49 5.49 31.71 2.94
N TRP A 50 4.54 30.92 3.45
CA TRP A 50 4.35 30.78 4.88
C TRP A 50 5.56 30.12 5.53
N THR A 51 5.89 30.59 6.72
CA THR A 51 6.97 30.01 7.53
C THR A 51 6.52 28.70 8.18
N ILE A 52 7.49 27.91 8.62
CA ILE A 52 7.23 26.72 9.45
C ILE A 52 6.33 27.08 10.64
N ARG A 53 6.59 28.24 11.30
CA ARG A 53 5.80 28.73 12.44
C ARG A 53 4.33 28.95 12.05
N ASP A 54 4.10 29.68 10.94
CA ASP A 54 2.74 30.00 10.49
C ASP A 54 1.98 28.75 10.12
N THR A 55 2.65 27.81 9.45
CA THR A 55 2.11 26.52 9.06
C THR A 55 1.73 25.67 10.28
N LEU A 56 2.64 25.54 11.27
CA LEU A 56 2.36 24.82 12.52
C LEU A 56 1.17 25.44 13.28
N PHE A 57 1.13 26.77 13.35
CA PHE A 57 0.02 27.47 14.01
C PHE A 57 -1.31 27.17 13.30
N THR A 58 -1.35 27.25 11.98
CA THR A 58 -2.56 27.02 11.18
C THR A 58 -3.05 25.56 11.29
N LEU A 59 -2.16 24.58 11.15
CA LEU A 59 -2.50 23.17 11.29
C LEU A 59 -3.03 22.88 12.69
N ASN A 60 -2.40 23.43 13.73
CA ASN A 60 -2.84 23.25 15.12
C ASN A 60 -4.20 23.91 15.38
N GLN A 61 -4.45 25.12 14.87
CA GLN A 61 -5.76 25.79 15.00
C GLN A 61 -6.87 25.04 14.29
N ALA A 62 -6.58 24.46 13.13
CA ALA A 62 -7.54 23.63 12.38
C ALA A 62 -7.71 22.22 12.97
N GLY A 63 -6.86 21.79 13.92
CA GLY A 63 -6.90 20.45 14.50
C GLY A 63 -6.54 19.36 13.51
N VAL A 64 -5.71 19.66 12.48
CA VAL A 64 -5.33 18.71 11.43
C VAL A 64 -3.83 18.46 11.43
N GLN A 65 -3.41 17.31 10.93
CA GLN A 65 -2.00 16.91 10.88
C GLN A 65 -1.31 17.23 9.55
N ALA A 66 -2.07 17.64 8.53
CA ALA A 66 -1.54 17.91 7.21
C ALA A 66 -2.33 19.02 6.50
N GLY A 67 -1.67 19.73 5.59
CA GLY A 67 -2.28 20.73 4.72
C GLY A 67 -1.69 20.70 3.31
N VAL A 68 -2.43 21.25 2.35
CA VAL A 68 -2.01 21.32 0.96
C VAL A 68 -1.34 22.66 0.71
N VAL A 69 -0.12 22.62 0.17
CA VAL A 69 0.58 23.82 -0.27
C VAL A 69 0.10 24.19 -1.67
N ALA A 70 -0.48 25.38 -1.81
CA ALA A 70 -1.02 25.86 -3.09
C ALA A 70 -0.81 27.37 -3.24
N ASP A 71 -0.53 27.80 -4.47
CA ASP A 71 -0.34 29.21 -4.85
C ASP A 71 -1.63 29.87 -5.37
N ARG A 72 -2.65 29.07 -5.70
CA ARG A 72 -3.96 29.53 -6.19
C ARG A 72 -5.05 28.50 -5.91
N PRO A 73 -6.32 28.92 -5.87
CA PRO A 73 -7.45 28.00 -5.68
C PRO A 73 -7.48 26.88 -6.72
N GLY A 74 -7.73 25.65 -6.26
CA GLY A 74 -7.81 24.46 -7.12
C GLY A 74 -6.47 23.87 -7.57
N ALA A 75 -5.35 24.56 -7.31
CA ALA A 75 -4.01 24.03 -7.56
C ALA A 75 -3.45 23.31 -6.33
N HIS A 76 -2.38 22.56 -6.55
CA HIS A 76 -1.55 22.01 -5.47
C HIS A 76 -0.09 22.00 -5.94
N LEU A 77 0.82 22.37 -5.05
CA LEU A 77 2.27 22.27 -5.25
C LEU A 77 2.82 21.07 -4.49
N GLY A 78 2.21 20.73 -3.37
CA GLY A 78 2.62 19.63 -2.52
C GLY A 78 1.74 19.51 -1.27
N VAL A 79 2.14 18.62 -0.38
CA VAL A 79 1.53 18.42 0.94
C VAL A 79 2.60 18.62 2.00
N VAL A 80 2.26 19.27 3.09
CA VAL A 80 3.11 19.38 4.27
C VAL A 80 2.38 18.82 5.48
N THR A 81 3.06 17.96 6.23
CA THR A 81 2.54 17.34 7.45
C THR A 81 3.24 17.88 8.69
N LEU A 82 2.63 17.72 9.87
CA LEU A 82 3.30 18.01 11.14
C LEU A 82 4.60 17.18 11.28
N HIS A 83 4.60 15.93 10.78
CA HIS A 83 5.78 15.08 10.78
C HIS A 83 6.94 15.68 9.96
N ASP A 84 6.65 16.16 8.75
CA ASP A 84 7.66 16.81 7.89
C ASP A 84 8.28 18.04 8.58
N LEU A 85 7.45 18.83 9.27
CA LEU A 85 7.91 20.02 9.97
C LEU A 85 8.72 19.68 11.23
N VAL A 86 8.32 18.63 11.98
CA VAL A 86 9.10 18.14 13.12
C VAL A 86 10.45 17.60 12.64
N GLU A 87 10.47 16.79 11.57
CA GLU A 87 11.72 16.31 10.97
C GLU A 87 12.60 17.46 10.49
N ALA A 88 12.01 18.46 9.83
CA ALA A 88 12.73 19.66 9.39
C ALA A 88 13.45 20.36 10.55
N ILE A 89 12.74 20.59 11.65
CA ILE A 89 13.28 21.30 12.82
C ILE A 89 14.33 20.44 13.54
N THR A 90 14.03 19.16 13.79
CA THR A 90 14.85 18.30 14.66
C THR A 90 16.06 17.71 13.95
N LEU A 91 15.89 17.22 12.72
CA LEU A 91 16.93 16.50 11.97
C LEU A 91 17.63 17.39 10.95
N LYS A 92 16.90 18.26 10.24
CA LYS A 92 17.46 19.15 9.21
C LYS A 92 17.87 20.53 9.76
N LYS A 93 17.61 20.79 11.07
CA LYS A 93 17.95 22.04 11.77
C LYS A 93 17.31 23.29 11.15
N ALA A 94 16.12 23.13 10.59
CA ALA A 94 15.35 24.23 10.04
C ALA A 94 14.98 25.27 11.11
N GLY A 95 15.03 26.54 10.75
CA GLY A 95 14.52 27.64 11.59
C GLY A 95 13.00 27.75 11.46
N LEU A 96 12.33 28.17 12.54
CA LEU A 96 10.88 28.45 12.51
C LEU A 96 10.49 29.53 11.49
N GLY A 97 11.44 30.37 11.04
CA GLY A 97 11.26 31.37 10.01
C GLY A 97 11.49 30.89 8.59
N ASP A 98 11.91 29.63 8.40
CA ASP A 98 12.15 29.08 7.06
C ASP A 98 10.81 28.83 6.34
N PRO A 99 10.76 28.99 5.01
CA PRO A 99 9.53 28.77 4.24
C PRO A 99 9.16 27.28 4.22
N CYS A 100 7.89 26.99 4.49
CA CYS A 100 7.40 25.61 4.64
C CYS A 100 7.50 24.79 3.35
N PHE A 101 7.37 25.42 2.17
CA PHE A 101 7.43 24.72 0.89
C PHE A 101 8.76 23.96 0.67
N THR A 102 9.83 24.37 1.34
CA THR A 102 11.14 23.68 1.28
C THR A 102 11.08 22.26 1.84
N TYR A 103 10.13 22.00 2.73
CA TYR A 103 10.00 20.76 3.47
C TYR A 103 8.73 19.95 3.10
N MET A 104 7.96 20.46 2.13
CA MET A 104 6.77 19.74 1.65
C MET A 104 7.14 18.51 0.84
N THR A 105 6.25 17.54 0.79
CA THR A 105 6.27 16.45 -0.20
C THR A 105 5.79 17.02 -1.54
N ALA A 106 6.71 17.24 -2.47
CA ALA A 106 6.39 17.62 -3.84
C ALA A 106 5.84 16.40 -4.61
N ALA A 107 4.88 16.63 -5.52
CA ALA A 107 4.22 15.56 -6.30
C ALA A 107 3.60 14.44 -5.43
N PRO A 108 2.68 14.78 -4.51
CA PRO A 108 2.01 13.81 -3.67
C PRO A 108 1.18 12.84 -4.53
N VAL A 109 0.94 11.64 -4.00
CA VAL A 109 0.09 10.66 -4.68
C VAL A 109 -1.35 11.16 -4.72
N THR A 110 -1.99 11.05 -5.89
CA THR A 110 -3.34 11.56 -6.13
C THR A 110 -4.30 10.43 -6.51
N LEU A 111 -5.59 10.62 -6.19
CA LEU A 111 -6.67 9.78 -6.69
C LEU A 111 -7.82 10.65 -7.20
N PRO A 112 -8.59 10.15 -8.20
CA PRO A 112 -9.86 10.77 -8.56
C PRO A 112 -10.84 10.73 -7.38
N VAL A 113 -11.62 11.77 -7.20
CA VAL A 113 -12.61 11.90 -6.13
C VAL A 113 -13.70 10.82 -6.17
N ASP A 114 -13.96 10.23 -7.33
CA ASP A 114 -14.87 9.13 -7.58
C ASP A 114 -14.24 7.73 -7.48
N ALA A 115 -12.95 7.65 -7.09
CA ALA A 115 -12.30 6.39 -6.83
C ALA A 115 -12.97 5.65 -5.65
N SER A 116 -12.89 4.32 -5.64
CA SER A 116 -13.43 3.51 -4.56
C SER A 116 -12.60 3.64 -3.27
N VAL A 117 -13.26 3.42 -2.13
CA VAL A 117 -12.63 3.33 -0.81
C VAL A 117 -11.51 2.29 -0.81
N HIS A 118 -11.75 1.15 -1.44
CA HIS A 118 -10.76 0.10 -1.59
C HIS A 118 -9.50 0.60 -2.31
N ARG A 119 -9.65 1.30 -3.45
CA ARG A 119 -8.51 1.84 -4.18
C ARG A 119 -7.71 2.83 -3.35
N ALA A 120 -8.37 3.68 -2.57
CA ALA A 120 -7.70 4.60 -1.67
C ALA A 120 -6.91 3.85 -0.60
N ARG A 121 -7.52 2.84 0.03
CA ARG A 121 -6.90 2.00 1.06
C ARG A 121 -5.64 1.29 0.52
N VAL A 122 -5.77 0.59 -0.61
CA VAL A 122 -4.64 -0.11 -1.25
C VAL A 122 -3.51 0.87 -1.60
N THR A 123 -3.87 2.06 -2.14
CA THR A 123 -2.86 3.07 -2.51
C THR A 123 -2.12 3.59 -1.28
N MET A 124 -2.84 3.94 -0.21
CA MET A 124 -2.24 4.41 1.04
C MET A 124 -1.32 3.35 1.64
N THR A 125 -1.79 2.13 1.69
CA THR A 125 -1.07 1.03 2.34
C THR A 125 0.18 0.64 1.55
N ARG A 126 0.07 0.42 0.23
CA ARG A 126 1.24 0.12 -0.63
C ARG A 126 2.28 1.22 -0.63
N GLY A 127 1.83 2.48 -0.64
CA GLY A 127 2.70 3.65 -0.60
C GLY A 127 3.19 4.02 0.80
N ARG A 128 2.70 3.37 1.86
CA ARG A 128 2.89 3.79 3.26
C ARG A 128 2.55 5.28 3.43
N LEU A 129 1.41 5.67 2.85
CA LEU A 129 1.00 7.06 2.79
C LEU A 129 0.05 7.38 3.94
N SER A 130 0.32 8.44 4.65
CA SER A 130 -0.57 9.02 5.67
C SER A 130 -1.62 9.95 5.07
N HIS A 131 -1.58 10.21 3.76
CA HIS A 131 -2.52 11.10 3.06
C HIS A 131 -2.51 10.84 1.56
N LEU A 132 -3.62 11.18 0.89
CA LEU A 132 -3.77 11.20 -0.56
C LEU A 132 -4.46 12.49 -0.99
N LEU A 133 -4.05 13.09 -2.10
CA LEU A 133 -4.82 14.18 -2.70
C LEU A 133 -5.96 13.62 -3.54
N LEU A 134 -7.15 14.17 -3.34
CA LEU A 134 -8.32 13.89 -4.17
C LEU A 134 -8.46 14.99 -5.23
N LEU A 135 -8.57 14.57 -6.48
CA LEU A 135 -8.72 15.46 -7.62
C LEU A 135 -10.08 15.30 -8.28
N GLU A 136 -10.63 16.41 -8.73
CA GLU A 136 -11.78 16.45 -9.64
C GLU A 136 -11.41 15.90 -11.02
N SER A 137 -12.42 15.64 -11.85
CA SER A 137 -12.24 15.14 -13.22
C SER A 137 -11.49 16.11 -14.14
N ASP A 138 -11.50 17.41 -13.82
CA ASP A 138 -10.73 18.46 -14.52
C ASP A 138 -9.28 18.60 -14.00
N GLY A 139 -8.90 17.78 -13.02
CA GLY A 139 -7.59 17.81 -12.39
C GLY A 139 -7.45 18.86 -11.27
N SER A 140 -8.51 19.60 -10.96
CA SER A 140 -8.48 20.53 -9.83
C SER A 140 -8.50 19.79 -8.49
N LEU A 141 -7.87 20.40 -7.49
CA LEU A 141 -7.82 19.87 -6.14
C LEU A 141 -9.22 19.89 -5.49
N TYR A 142 -9.67 18.72 -5.03
CA TYR A 142 -10.90 18.59 -4.24
C TYR A 142 -10.61 18.67 -2.74
N ASN A 143 -9.82 17.72 -2.20
CA ASN A 143 -9.51 17.65 -0.78
C ASN A 143 -8.31 16.74 -0.50
N LEU A 144 -7.93 16.63 0.78
CA LEU A 144 -6.93 15.73 1.30
C LEU A 144 -7.63 14.58 2.03
N LEU A 145 -7.44 13.36 1.57
CA LEU A 145 -7.95 12.14 2.20
C LEU A 145 -6.92 11.67 3.23
N LEU A 146 -7.38 11.40 4.43
CA LEU A 146 -6.59 10.81 5.52
C LEU A 146 -7.12 9.40 5.85
N PRO A 147 -6.32 8.54 6.51
CA PRO A 147 -6.77 7.21 6.89
C PRO A 147 -8.07 7.19 7.70
N GLU A 148 -8.24 8.13 8.62
CA GLU A 148 -9.43 8.26 9.46
C GLU A 148 -10.73 8.58 8.69
N ASP A 149 -10.63 9.04 7.43
CA ASP A 149 -11.81 9.24 6.58
C ASP A 149 -12.37 7.94 6.02
N LEU A 150 -11.54 6.90 5.99
CA LEU A 150 -11.92 5.62 5.39
C LEU A 150 -12.78 4.78 6.36
N PRO A 151 -13.94 4.24 5.91
CA PRO A 151 -14.79 3.40 6.75
C PRO A 151 -14.02 2.22 7.36
N GLY A 152 -14.23 1.96 8.66
CA GLY A 152 -13.55 0.88 9.38
C GLY A 152 -12.15 1.23 9.89
N PHE A 153 -11.68 2.44 9.66
CA PHE A 153 -10.48 2.97 10.29
C PHE A 153 -10.85 3.47 11.70
N ARG A 154 -10.56 2.67 12.72
CA ARG A 154 -10.52 3.16 14.11
C ARG A 154 -9.07 3.38 14.47
N GLU A 155 -8.74 4.60 14.91
CA GLU A 155 -7.42 4.89 15.49
C GLU A 155 -7.06 3.84 16.55
N GLY A 156 -5.90 3.21 16.37
CA GLY A 156 -5.30 2.26 17.32
C GLY A 156 -5.32 0.79 16.89
N ASP A 157 -6.37 0.27 16.23
CA ASP A 157 -6.47 -1.17 15.96
C ASP A 157 -5.89 -1.58 14.59
N ALA A 158 -6.27 -0.86 13.53
CA ALA A 158 -5.76 -1.15 12.19
C ALA A 158 -4.31 -0.69 12.03
N GLU A 159 -3.94 0.44 12.63
CA GLU A 159 -2.57 0.96 12.61
C GLU A 159 -1.60 -0.03 13.26
N THR A 160 -1.96 -0.61 14.41
CA THR A 160 -1.18 -1.64 15.10
C THR A 160 -1.04 -2.92 14.26
N LEU A 161 -2.09 -3.36 13.54
CA LEU A 161 -2.02 -4.55 12.67
C LEU A 161 -1.18 -4.29 11.43
N VAL A 162 -1.37 -3.14 10.78
CA VAL A 162 -0.55 -2.72 9.63
C VAL A 162 0.92 -2.58 10.04
N GLU A 163 1.19 -2.02 11.21
CA GLU A 163 2.54 -1.91 11.74
C GLU A 163 3.16 -3.30 12.00
N ARG A 164 2.41 -4.22 12.61
CA ARG A 164 2.86 -5.61 12.81
C ARG A 164 3.19 -6.30 11.48
N ILE A 165 2.34 -6.15 10.45
CA ILE A 165 2.60 -6.68 9.11
C ILE A 165 3.87 -6.06 8.52
N ASN A 166 4.05 -4.74 8.63
CA ASN A 166 5.20 -4.03 8.09
C ASN A 166 6.52 -4.36 8.81
N LEU A 167 6.46 -4.63 10.12
CA LEU A 167 7.62 -4.96 10.95
C LEU A 167 7.99 -6.45 10.89
N ALA A 168 7.12 -7.31 10.35
CA ALA A 168 7.44 -8.73 10.21
C ALA A 168 8.67 -8.90 9.30
N ASP A 169 9.69 -9.59 9.83
CA ASP A 169 10.99 -9.79 9.19
C ASP A 169 11.22 -11.24 8.73
N ASN A 170 10.26 -12.13 9.01
CA ASN A 170 10.25 -13.54 8.62
C ASN A 170 8.82 -14.08 8.51
N VAL A 171 8.67 -15.29 7.96
CA VAL A 171 7.37 -15.94 7.73
C VAL A 171 6.63 -16.22 9.04
N ASP A 172 7.32 -16.59 10.12
CA ASP A 172 6.69 -16.90 11.40
C ASP A 172 6.06 -15.65 12.04
N SER A 173 6.80 -14.52 12.06
CA SER A 173 6.26 -13.24 12.55
C SER A 173 5.12 -12.73 11.66
N MET A 174 5.14 -13.04 10.36
CA MET A 174 4.03 -12.74 9.45
C MET A 174 2.81 -13.60 9.74
N ALA A 175 2.99 -14.89 10.04
CA ALA A 175 1.89 -15.78 10.42
C ALA A 175 1.19 -15.30 11.71
N ASP A 176 1.96 -14.79 12.66
CA ASP A 176 1.42 -14.19 13.89
C ASP A 176 0.63 -12.89 13.60
N ALA A 177 1.11 -12.05 12.68
CA ALA A 177 0.39 -10.87 12.24
C ALA A 177 -0.92 -11.25 11.51
N ALA A 178 -0.88 -12.24 10.61
CA ALA A 178 -2.04 -12.73 9.89
C ALA A 178 -3.10 -13.36 10.82
N ARG A 179 -2.66 -14.05 11.88
CA ARG A 179 -3.56 -14.57 12.91
C ARG A 179 -4.27 -13.44 13.65
N ALA A 180 -3.54 -12.40 14.05
CA ALA A 180 -4.11 -11.25 14.73
C ALA A 180 -5.14 -10.50 13.86
N VAL A 181 -4.92 -10.43 12.55
CA VAL A 181 -5.90 -9.88 11.60
C VAL A 181 -7.19 -10.70 11.61
N ARG A 182 -7.11 -12.03 11.55
CA ARG A 182 -8.29 -12.90 11.59
C ARG A 182 -9.03 -12.82 12.92
N GLU A 183 -8.33 -12.82 14.05
CA GLU A 183 -8.91 -12.67 15.39
C GLU A 183 -9.68 -11.35 15.49
N ARG A 184 -9.07 -10.25 15.02
CA ARG A 184 -9.74 -8.95 15.01
C ARG A 184 -10.95 -8.91 14.10
N GLY A 185 -10.87 -9.56 12.92
CA GLY A 185 -12.01 -9.72 12.02
C GLY A 185 -13.19 -10.44 12.70
N HIS A 186 -12.94 -11.52 13.44
CA HIS A 186 -13.96 -12.23 14.20
C HIS A 186 -14.61 -11.34 15.27
N GLU A 187 -13.83 -10.54 16.00
CA GLU A 187 -14.34 -9.58 16.96
C GLU A 187 -15.22 -8.51 16.32
N LEU A 188 -14.76 -7.94 15.19
CA LEU A 188 -15.52 -6.93 14.46
C LEU A 188 -16.86 -7.48 13.96
N PHE A 189 -16.86 -8.70 13.44
CA PHE A 189 -18.09 -9.39 13.04
C PHE A 189 -19.02 -9.64 14.20
N ALA A 190 -18.51 -10.17 15.32
CA ALA A 190 -19.28 -10.41 16.53
C ALA A 190 -19.88 -9.12 17.13
N ASN A 191 -19.21 -7.97 16.92
CA ASN A 191 -19.68 -6.64 17.33
C ASN A 191 -20.62 -5.98 16.29
N GLY A 192 -21.07 -6.72 15.27
CA GLY A 192 -22.11 -6.26 14.35
C GLY A 192 -21.58 -5.53 13.10
N MET A 193 -20.30 -5.67 12.75
CA MET A 193 -19.81 -5.18 11.46
C MET A 193 -20.53 -5.93 10.33
N GLY A 194 -21.04 -5.19 9.34
CA GLY A 194 -21.69 -5.79 8.17
C GLY A 194 -20.69 -6.60 7.32
N VAL A 195 -21.21 -7.62 6.63
CA VAL A 195 -20.39 -8.57 5.86
C VAL A 195 -19.54 -7.85 4.80
N ASP A 196 -20.12 -6.94 4.04
CA ASP A 196 -19.39 -6.21 2.98
C ASP A 196 -18.24 -5.37 3.57
N ALA A 197 -18.48 -4.68 4.68
CA ALA A 197 -17.46 -3.91 5.37
C ALA A 197 -16.34 -4.81 5.93
N LEU A 198 -16.71 -5.99 6.45
CA LEU A 198 -15.75 -6.97 6.93
C LEU A 198 -14.90 -7.55 5.79
N CYS A 199 -15.53 -7.97 4.68
CA CYS A 199 -14.80 -8.48 3.52
C CYS A 199 -13.81 -7.44 2.97
N ASN A 200 -14.24 -6.18 2.86
CA ASN A 200 -13.36 -5.09 2.43
C ASN A 200 -12.19 -4.88 3.40
N TRP A 201 -12.47 -4.91 4.72
CA TRP A 201 -11.44 -4.75 5.75
C TRP A 201 -10.44 -5.91 5.73
N MET A 202 -10.93 -7.15 5.65
CA MET A 202 -10.11 -8.36 5.56
C MET A 202 -9.26 -8.36 4.29
N SER A 203 -9.86 -8.12 3.12
CA SER A 203 -9.15 -8.13 1.82
C SER A 203 -8.00 -7.12 1.81
N GLY A 204 -8.21 -5.91 2.35
CA GLY A 204 -7.15 -4.91 2.41
C GLY A 204 -5.94 -5.32 3.25
N LEU A 205 -6.16 -6.00 4.37
CA LEU A 205 -5.06 -6.51 5.22
C LEU A 205 -4.44 -7.79 4.65
N ASN A 206 -5.24 -8.65 4.03
CA ASN A 206 -4.74 -9.84 3.34
C ASN A 206 -3.83 -9.49 2.16
N ASP A 207 -4.18 -8.47 1.38
CA ASP A 207 -3.30 -7.93 0.32
C ASP A 207 -1.92 -7.52 0.87
N LEU A 208 -1.92 -6.85 2.04
CA LEU A 208 -0.67 -6.45 2.68
C LEU A 208 0.17 -7.63 3.11
N ILE A 209 -0.47 -8.64 3.72
CA ILE A 209 0.19 -9.88 4.13
C ILE A 209 0.79 -10.56 2.91
N SER A 210 0.02 -10.71 1.81
CA SER A 210 0.48 -11.32 0.57
C SER A 210 1.68 -10.57 -0.01
N ILE A 211 1.63 -9.24 -0.09
CA ILE A 211 2.74 -8.42 -0.57
C ILE A 211 3.98 -8.62 0.29
N ARG A 212 3.82 -8.59 1.62
CA ARG A 212 4.95 -8.71 2.54
C ARG A 212 5.57 -10.10 2.52
N VAL A 213 4.76 -11.16 2.42
CA VAL A 213 5.24 -12.53 2.23
C VAL A 213 6.06 -12.65 0.93
N ILE A 214 5.56 -12.10 -0.18
CA ILE A 214 6.28 -12.12 -1.45
C ILE A 214 7.62 -11.38 -1.33
N GLU A 215 7.67 -10.23 -0.65
CA GLU A 215 8.92 -9.49 -0.41
C GLU A 215 9.92 -10.29 0.42
N LEU A 216 9.47 -10.88 1.54
CA LEU A 216 10.31 -11.68 2.44
C LEU A 216 10.92 -12.88 1.71
N VAL A 217 10.10 -13.60 0.96
CA VAL A 217 10.57 -14.76 0.21
C VAL A 217 11.48 -14.33 -0.96
N ALA A 218 11.18 -13.23 -1.64
CA ALA A 218 12.01 -12.74 -2.74
C ALA A 218 13.43 -12.36 -2.30
N ASP A 219 13.60 -11.92 -1.06
CA ASP A 219 14.92 -11.59 -0.51
C ASP A 219 15.83 -12.85 -0.32
N GLU A 220 15.22 -14.06 -0.31
CA GLU A 220 15.93 -15.35 -0.20
C GLU A 220 16.36 -15.94 -1.55
N PHE A 221 15.86 -15.39 -2.67
CA PHE A 221 16.07 -15.93 -4.01
C PHE A 221 16.89 -14.97 -4.90
N ASP A 222 17.78 -15.53 -5.70
CA ASP A 222 18.46 -14.80 -6.78
C ASP A 222 17.56 -14.81 -8.03
N LEU A 223 16.55 -13.93 -8.03
CA LEU A 223 15.57 -13.86 -9.09
C LEU A 223 16.18 -13.27 -10.38
N PRO A 224 15.79 -13.78 -11.57
CA PRO A 224 16.24 -13.24 -12.84
C PRO A 224 15.84 -11.76 -12.97
N PRO A 225 16.67 -10.92 -13.62
CA PRO A 225 16.44 -9.48 -13.75
C PRO A 225 15.38 -9.16 -14.83
N VAL A 226 14.21 -9.77 -14.71
CA VAL A 226 13.07 -9.57 -15.61
C VAL A 226 11.93 -8.88 -14.88
N SER A 227 11.04 -8.20 -15.61
CA SER A 227 9.79 -7.71 -15.03
C SER A 227 8.84 -8.86 -14.78
N TRP A 228 8.25 -8.92 -13.61
CA TRP A 228 7.24 -9.91 -13.25
C TRP A 228 6.17 -9.31 -12.35
N CYS A 229 5.02 -9.98 -12.27
CA CYS A 229 3.90 -9.59 -11.43
C CYS A 229 3.26 -10.83 -10.83
N TRP A 230 2.93 -10.77 -9.54
CA TRP A 230 2.07 -11.72 -8.88
C TRP A 230 0.61 -11.32 -9.13
N MET A 231 -0.19 -12.25 -9.58
CA MET A 231 -1.62 -12.04 -9.86
C MET A 231 -2.45 -12.84 -8.88
N VAL A 232 -3.59 -12.31 -8.50
CA VAL A 232 -4.57 -12.95 -7.63
C VAL A 232 -5.90 -13.09 -8.37
N PHE A 233 -6.59 -14.20 -8.11
CA PHE A 233 -7.84 -14.57 -8.77
C PHE A 233 -8.93 -14.84 -7.73
N GLY A 234 -10.02 -15.49 -8.13
CA GLY A 234 -11.05 -15.98 -7.24
C GLY A 234 -11.61 -14.90 -6.30
N SER A 235 -11.79 -15.26 -5.04
CA SER A 235 -12.30 -14.36 -4.00
C SER A 235 -11.32 -13.23 -3.67
N GLU A 236 -10.01 -13.49 -3.74
CA GLU A 236 -8.98 -12.46 -3.52
C GLU A 236 -9.03 -11.40 -4.62
N GLY A 237 -9.07 -11.82 -5.88
CA GLY A 237 -9.17 -10.91 -7.03
C GLY A 237 -10.47 -10.10 -7.06
N ARG A 238 -11.55 -10.58 -6.43
CA ARG A 238 -12.83 -9.87 -6.30
C ARG A 238 -13.02 -9.13 -4.99
N LEU A 239 -12.05 -9.20 -4.06
CA LEU A 239 -12.08 -8.58 -2.73
C LEU A 239 -13.21 -9.11 -1.84
N GLU A 240 -13.54 -10.39 -2.00
CA GLU A 240 -14.58 -11.10 -1.28
C GLU A 240 -14.00 -12.08 -0.24
N GLN A 241 -12.72 -11.90 0.13
CA GLN A 241 -12.07 -12.77 1.11
C GLN A 241 -12.71 -12.65 2.49
N ALA A 242 -12.91 -13.81 3.11
CA ALA A 242 -13.40 -13.95 4.47
C ALA A 242 -12.33 -14.66 5.34
N PHE A 243 -12.76 -15.28 6.45
CA PHE A 243 -11.86 -15.88 7.44
C PHE A 243 -11.09 -17.11 6.96
N ALA A 244 -11.62 -17.84 5.97
CA ALA A 244 -11.01 -19.01 5.39
C ALA A 244 -11.07 -18.86 3.86
N SER A 245 -10.00 -18.36 3.28
CA SER A 245 -9.83 -18.27 1.82
C SER A 245 -8.67 -19.16 1.41
N ASP A 246 -8.84 -19.89 0.33
CA ASP A 246 -7.77 -20.56 -0.36
C ASP A 246 -7.01 -19.60 -1.27
N GLN A 247 -5.86 -20.05 -1.72
CA GLN A 247 -5.01 -19.29 -2.63
C GLN A 247 -5.47 -19.56 -4.06
N ASP A 248 -5.78 -18.49 -4.81
CA ASP A 248 -5.95 -18.50 -6.25
C ASP A 248 -5.00 -17.45 -6.84
N ASN A 249 -3.85 -17.88 -7.36
CA ASN A 249 -2.84 -16.94 -7.83
C ASN A 249 -2.05 -17.45 -9.03
N GLY A 250 -1.32 -16.55 -9.67
CA GLY A 250 -0.43 -16.84 -10.77
C GLY A 250 0.74 -15.87 -10.81
N LEU A 251 1.75 -16.22 -11.57
CA LEU A 251 2.91 -15.37 -11.82
C LEU A 251 3.06 -15.12 -13.31
N ILE A 252 3.10 -13.84 -13.69
CA ILE A 252 3.40 -13.43 -15.06
C ILE A 252 4.77 -12.77 -15.12
N PHE A 253 5.56 -13.09 -16.13
CA PHE A 253 6.89 -12.51 -16.33
C PHE A 253 7.13 -12.12 -17.78
N LEU A 254 8.02 -11.13 -18.00
CA LEU A 254 8.41 -10.66 -19.32
C LEU A 254 9.88 -11.03 -19.56
N PRO A 255 10.19 -12.10 -20.33
CA PRO A 255 11.57 -12.44 -20.67
C PRO A 255 12.14 -11.42 -21.67
N GLU A 256 13.46 -11.24 -21.70
CA GLU A 256 14.11 -10.36 -22.68
C GLU A 256 13.91 -10.87 -24.12
N ASN A 257 13.94 -12.20 -24.29
CA ASN A 257 13.69 -12.87 -25.56
C ASN A 257 12.76 -14.08 -25.34
N ASP A 258 11.93 -14.43 -26.30
CA ASP A 258 11.03 -15.58 -26.25
C ASP A 258 11.79 -16.90 -25.99
N SER A 259 13.03 -17.04 -26.50
CA SER A 259 13.88 -18.20 -26.27
C SER A 259 14.29 -18.40 -24.80
N ASP A 260 14.19 -17.38 -23.98
CA ASP A 260 14.55 -17.42 -22.56
C ASP A 260 13.37 -17.81 -21.66
N THR A 261 12.16 -17.92 -22.19
CA THR A 261 10.93 -18.19 -21.43
C THR A 261 11.08 -19.38 -20.48
N ASP A 262 11.53 -20.52 -20.97
CA ASP A 262 11.69 -21.73 -20.13
C ASP A 262 12.81 -21.59 -19.10
N ARG A 263 13.86 -20.84 -19.40
CA ARG A 263 14.94 -20.56 -18.45
C ARG A 263 14.43 -19.69 -17.31
N VAL A 264 13.69 -18.62 -17.64
CA VAL A 264 13.09 -17.71 -16.65
C VAL A 264 12.07 -18.44 -15.79
N ARG A 265 11.14 -19.22 -16.41
CA ARG A 265 10.16 -20.02 -15.67
C ARG A 265 10.82 -20.98 -14.66
N ARG A 266 11.85 -21.72 -15.08
CA ARG A 266 12.59 -22.62 -14.18
C ARG A 266 13.24 -21.90 -13.00
N ALA A 267 13.65 -20.63 -13.17
CA ALA A 267 14.19 -19.81 -12.10
C ALA A 267 13.11 -19.24 -11.18
N MET A 268 11.91 -18.93 -11.72
CA MET A 268 10.81 -18.34 -10.96
C MET A 268 9.99 -19.37 -10.18
N LEU A 269 9.87 -20.61 -10.67
CA LEU A 269 9.03 -21.64 -10.05
C LEU A 269 9.40 -21.95 -8.58
N PRO A 270 10.67 -22.16 -8.20
CA PRO A 270 11.01 -22.42 -6.80
C PRO A 270 10.64 -21.27 -5.88
N PHE A 271 10.81 -20.04 -6.34
CA PHE A 271 10.36 -18.84 -5.63
C PHE A 271 8.83 -18.83 -5.47
N ALA A 272 8.08 -19.05 -6.55
CA ALA A 272 6.63 -19.07 -6.51
C ALA A 272 6.08 -20.17 -5.57
N GLN A 273 6.69 -21.36 -5.58
CA GLN A 273 6.36 -22.44 -4.64
C GLN A 273 6.65 -22.05 -3.20
N ALA A 274 7.78 -21.39 -2.93
CA ALA A 274 8.12 -20.90 -1.60
C ALA A 274 7.12 -19.85 -1.11
N VAL A 275 6.67 -18.95 -1.97
CA VAL A 275 5.62 -17.95 -1.65
C VAL A 275 4.30 -18.65 -1.31
N ASN A 276 3.84 -19.62 -2.13
CA ASN A 276 2.61 -20.35 -1.83
C ASN A 276 2.69 -21.09 -0.49
N ASN A 277 3.82 -21.72 -0.17
CA ASN A 277 4.02 -22.38 1.13
C ASN A 277 4.04 -21.36 2.29
N ALA A 278 4.67 -20.21 2.11
CA ALA A 278 4.70 -19.17 3.13
C ALA A 278 3.31 -18.56 3.37
N LEU A 279 2.51 -18.37 2.33
CA LEU A 279 1.12 -17.95 2.44
C LEU A 279 0.28 -19.00 3.17
N ASP A 280 0.50 -20.31 2.94
CA ASP A 280 -0.19 -21.38 3.67
C ASP A 280 0.13 -21.33 5.17
N ILE A 281 1.40 -21.12 5.54
CA ILE A 281 1.81 -20.89 6.93
C ILE A 281 1.10 -19.66 7.53
N CYS A 282 0.88 -18.62 6.75
CA CYS A 282 0.11 -17.44 7.14
C CYS A 282 -1.41 -17.69 7.20
N GLY A 283 -1.88 -18.89 6.81
CA GLY A 283 -3.28 -19.33 6.90
C GLY A 283 -4.13 -19.07 5.66
N PHE A 284 -3.49 -18.84 4.51
CA PHE A 284 -4.12 -18.89 3.19
C PHE A 284 -3.96 -20.30 2.65
N LEU A 285 -5.00 -21.12 2.74
CA LEU A 285 -4.93 -22.54 2.39
C LEU A 285 -4.51 -22.74 0.94
N LEU A 286 -3.73 -23.79 0.68
CA LEU A 286 -3.39 -24.16 -0.69
C LEU A 286 -4.65 -24.48 -1.49
N CYS A 287 -4.75 -23.99 -2.73
CA CYS A 287 -5.89 -24.21 -3.61
C CYS A 287 -6.02 -25.70 -3.96
N PRO A 288 -7.18 -26.36 -3.66
CA PRO A 288 -7.40 -27.76 -4.05
C PRO A 288 -7.36 -27.99 -5.56
N GLY A 289 -7.64 -26.95 -6.35
CA GLY A 289 -7.57 -26.96 -7.82
C GLY A 289 -6.17 -26.70 -8.37
N ASP A 290 -5.17 -26.49 -7.50
CA ASP A 290 -3.78 -26.18 -7.87
C ASP A 290 -3.66 -24.93 -8.76
N ILE A 291 -4.56 -23.95 -8.58
CA ILE A 291 -4.53 -22.64 -9.26
C ILE A 291 -3.57 -21.74 -8.49
N MET A 292 -2.28 -22.03 -8.60
CA MET A 292 -1.24 -21.36 -7.80
C MET A 292 0.01 -21.09 -8.65
N ALA A 293 0.66 -19.98 -8.38
CA ALA A 293 1.87 -19.54 -9.10
C ALA A 293 3.02 -20.56 -9.05
N GLY A 294 3.06 -21.40 -8.03
CA GLY A 294 4.00 -22.52 -7.90
C GLY A 294 3.75 -23.67 -8.87
N ASN A 295 2.57 -23.71 -9.52
CA ASN A 295 2.26 -24.64 -10.59
C ASN A 295 2.72 -24.06 -11.94
N PRO A 296 3.50 -24.81 -12.76
CA PRO A 296 3.97 -24.32 -14.06
C PRO A 296 2.88 -23.80 -15.00
N VAL A 297 1.63 -24.28 -14.85
CA VAL A 297 0.46 -23.85 -15.65
C VAL A 297 0.05 -22.41 -15.35
N TRP A 298 0.40 -21.89 -14.17
CA TRP A 298 0.09 -20.54 -13.72
C TRP A 298 1.33 -19.63 -13.55
N CYS A 299 2.51 -20.13 -13.95
CA CYS A 299 3.76 -19.38 -14.01
C CYS A 299 4.17 -19.18 -15.48
N LEU A 300 3.64 -18.15 -16.12
CA LEU A 300 3.68 -17.97 -17.57
C LEU A 300 4.31 -16.65 -17.97
N SER A 301 4.87 -16.59 -19.16
CA SER A 301 5.27 -15.33 -19.77
C SER A 301 4.06 -14.50 -20.22
N VAL A 302 4.26 -13.20 -20.41
CA VAL A 302 3.21 -12.28 -20.95
C VAL A 302 2.62 -12.81 -22.27
N ARG A 303 3.40 -13.52 -23.07
CA ARG A 303 2.94 -14.05 -24.34
C ARG A 303 2.08 -15.34 -24.21
N GLU A 304 2.30 -16.10 -23.15
CA GLU A 304 1.57 -17.35 -22.90
C GLU A 304 0.24 -17.10 -22.18
N TRP A 305 0.11 -15.99 -21.46
CA TRP A 305 -1.15 -15.49 -20.88
C TRP A 305 -2.07 -14.92 -21.96
#